data_8b853dea4d821bcc74b3e4ae47c0d35f
#
_entry.id   8b853dea4d821bcc74b3e4ae47c0d35f
#
_cell.length_a   1.000
_cell.length_b   1.000
_cell.length_c   1.000
_cell.angle_alpha   90.00
_cell.angle_beta   90.00
_cell.angle_gamma   90.00
#
_symmetry.space_group_name_H-M   'P 1'
#
loop_
_entity.id
_entity.type
_entity.pdbx_description
1 polymer ?
#
loop_
_entity_poly.entity_id
_entity_poly.type
_entity_poly.pdbx_seq_one_letter_code
_entity_poly.pdbx_strand_id
1 'polypeptide(L)'
;MIIDPYGKNTGFENELKRFNNDQKRDWLDAYTPKNEKMKKQKLTGKDLALWKFNRYIKDYLRTIQSVDDGVGELLDYLDREGLSENTIVVYTSDQGFYLGEHGWFDKRFMYEESLRTPLLI
;
A
#
# COMPACT_ATOMS: atom_id res chain seq x y z
N MET A 1 2.69 -6.21 -0.65
CA MET A 1 4.11 -6.63 -0.77
C MET A 1 4.61 -7.05 0.61
N ILE A 2 4.78 -8.35 0.83
CA ILE A 2 5.27 -8.87 2.11
C ILE A 2 6.78 -8.67 2.12
N ILE A 3 7.25 -7.73 2.92
CA ILE A 3 8.67 -7.59 3.17
C ILE A 3 9.03 -8.68 4.16
N ASP A 4 9.66 -9.74 3.71
CA ASP A 4 10.32 -10.69 4.60
C ASP A 4 11.71 -10.13 4.97
N PRO A 5 11.86 -9.54 6.14
CA PRO A 5 13.13 -8.95 6.54
C PRO A 5 14.20 -10.00 6.88
N TYR A 6 13.83 -11.28 6.94
CA TYR A 6 14.70 -12.39 7.31
C TYR A 6 14.82 -13.47 6.23
N GLY A 7 13.98 -13.43 5.19
CA GLY A 7 13.95 -14.45 4.15
C GLY A 7 14.61 -14.03 2.84
N LYS A 8 15.03 -14.98 2.06
CA LYS A 8 15.34 -14.80 0.64
C LYS A 8 14.02 -14.67 -0.11
N ASN A 9 13.45 -13.47 -0.13
CA ASN A 9 12.24 -13.22 -0.90
C ASN A 9 12.58 -13.07 -2.38
N THR A 10 12.59 -14.19 -3.08
CA THR A 10 12.82 -14.23 -4.53
C THR A 10 11.81 -13.39 -5.31
N GLY A 11 10.61 -13.18 -4.77
CA GLY A 11 9.60 -12.29 -5.35
C GLY A 11 10.05 -10.84 -5.32
N PHE A 12 10.64 -10.38 -4.23
CA PHE A 12 11.16 -9.02 -4.12
C PHE A 12 12.32 -8.74 -5.08
N GLU A 13 13.27 -9.66 -5.20
CA GLU A 13 14.38 -9.52 -6.14
C GLU A 13 13.89 -9.45 -7.60
N ASN A 14 12.84 -10.19 -7.94
CA ASN A 14 12.21 -10.13 -9.25
C ASN A 14 11.49 -8.80 -9.48
N GLU A 15 10.83 -8.24 -8.49
CA GLU A 15 10.22 -6.90 -8.61
C GLU A 15 11.27 -5.81 -8.81
N LEU A 16 12.40 -5.87 -8.09
CA LEU A 16 13.50 -4.93 -8.29
C LEU A 16 14.11 -4.96 -9.71
N LYS A 17 14.02 -6.08 -10.41
CA LYS A 17 14.46 -6.18 -11.81
C LYS A 17 13.57 -5.42 -12.79
N ARG A 18 12.33 -5.13 -12.40
CA ARG A 18 11.35 -4.37 -13.20
C ARG A 18 11.54 -2.86 -13.07
N PHE A 19 12.26 -2.41 -12.07
CA PHE A 19 12.54 -1.00 -11.83
C PHE A 19 13.67 -0.50 -12.74
N ASN A 20 13.54 0.71 -13.25
CA ASN A 20 14.69 1.41 -13.83
C ASN A 20 15.68 1.82 -12.70
N ASN A 21 16.84 2.35 -13.08
CA ASN A 21 17.90 2.66 -12.12
C ASN A 21 17.48 3.72 -11.09
N ASP A 22 16.72 4.72 -11.48
CA ASP A 22 16.26 5.79 -10.58
C ASP A 22 15.22 5.25 -9.60
N GLN A 23 14.21 4.54 -10.07
CA GLN A 23 13.22 3.88 -9.22
C GLN A 23 13.86 2.93 -8.21
N LYS A 24 14.85 2.15 -8.65
CA LYS A 24 15.58 1.23 -7.79
C LYS A 24 16.38 1.97 -6.72
N ARG A 25 17.08 3.04 -7.08
CA ARG A 25 17.82 3.90 -6.15
C ARG A 25 16.87 4.48 -5.11
N ASP A 26 15.83 5.16 -5.54
CA ASP A 26 14.87 5.83 -4.67
C ASP A 26 14.19 4.85 -3.71
N TRP A 27 13.85 3.66 -4.21
CA TRP A 27 13.31 2.60 -3.37
C TRP A 27 14.31 2.12 -2.31
N LEU A 28 15.56 1.85 -2.71
CA LEU A 28 16.60 1.39 -1.79
C LEU A 28 16.92 2.45 -0.73
N ASP A 29 17.00 3.71 -1.10
CA ASP A 29 17.26 4.83 -0.20
C ASP A 29 16.12 5.00 0.83
N ALA A 30 14.87 4.83 0.40
CA ALA A 30 13.71 4.91 1.29
C ALA A 30 13.60 3.74 2.27
N TYR A 31 13.99 2.52 1.86
CA TYR A 31 13.69 1.30 2.60
C TYR A 31 14.88 0.66 3.29
N THR A 32 16.09 0.75 2.75
CA THR A 32 17.29 0.11 3.33
C THR A 32 17.54 0.56 4.76
N PRO A 33 17.54 1.88 5.11
CA PRO A 33 17.79 2.31 6.49
C PRO A 33 16.81 1.74 7.49
N LYS A 34 15.53 1.64 7.10
CA LYS A 34 14.45 1.10 7.93
C LYS A 34 14.62 -0.40 8.18
N ASN A 35 15.01 -1.14 7.13
CA ASN A 35 15.24 -2.58 7.20
C ASN A 35 16.47 -2.90 8.06
N GLU A 36 17.56 -2.16 7.89
CA GLU A 36 18.78 -2.32 8.71
C GLU A 36 18.54 -1.98 10.19
N LYS A 37 17.76 -0.93 10.47
CA LYS A 37 17.36 -0.60 11.84
C LYS A 37 16.61 -1.77 12.50
N MET A 38 15.68 -2.38 11.77
CA MET A 38 14.92 -3.53 12.26
C MET A 38 15.81 -4.73 12.52
N LYS A 39 16.70 -5.10 11.60
CA LYS A 39 17.65 -6.21 11.77
C LYS A 39 18.50 -6.05 13.04
N LYS A 40 18.97 -4.81 13.32
CA LYS A 40 19.74 -4.50 14.52
C LYS A 40 18.95 -4.68 15.82
N GLN A 41 17.64 -4.47 15.80
CA GLN A 41 16.80 -4.59 17.00
C GLN A 41 16.57 -6.04 17.42
N LYS A 42 16.78 -7.03 16.55
CA LYS A 42 16.59 -8.48 16.80
C LYS A 42 15.24 -8.81 17.44
N LEU A 43 14.19 -8.12 16.99
CA LEU A 43 12.84 -8.29 17.53
C LEU A 43 12.32 -9.71 17.33
N THR A 44 11.57 -10.22 18.32
CA THR A 44 10.94 -11.55 18.28
C THR A 44 9.50 -11.48 18.80
N GLY A 45 8.74 -12.53 18.61
CA GLY A 45 7.39 -12.68 19.16
C GLY A 45 6.48 -11.49 18.83
N LYS A 46 5.80 -10.96 19.86
CA LYS A 46 4.82 -9.88 19.73
C LYS A 46 5.42 -8.58 19.20
N ASP A 47 6.64 -8.23 19.62
CA ASP A 47 7.29 -6.99 19.18
C ASP A 47 7.63 -7.04 17.69
N LEU A 48 8.07 -8.19 17.19
CA LEU A 48 8.29 -8.39 15.75
C LEU A 48 6.98 -8.33 14.97
N ALA A 49 5.90 -8.94 15.48
CA ALA A 49 4.59 -8.90 14.86
C ALA A 49 4.06 -7.46 14.78
N LEU A 50 4.15 -6.71 15.87
CA LEU A 50 3.74 -5.31 15.93
C LEU A 50 4.57 -4.43 14.97
N TRP A 51 5.88 -4.65 14.91
CA TRP A 51 6.75 -3.93 13.98
C TRP A 51 6.35 -4.20 12.52
N LYS A 52 6.12 -5.47 12.14
CA LYS A 52 5.68 -5.87 10.80
C LYS A 52 4.34 -5.24 10.43
N PHE A 53 3.37 -5.28 11.34
CA PHE A 53 2.06 -4.67 11.15
C PHE A 53 2.17 -3.16 10.93
N ASN A 54 2.84 -2.43 11.82
CA ASN A 54 3.03 -0.99 11.70
C ASN A 54 3.73 -0.60 10.40
N ARG A 55 4.72 -1.39 9.97
CA ARG A 55 5.41 -1.16 8.71
C ARG A 55 4.47 -1.32 7.52
N TYR A 56 3.72 -2.42 7.49
CA TYR A 56 2.77 -2.73 6.44
C TYR A 56 1.68 -1.65 6.33
N ILE A 57 1.05 -1.30 7.43
CA ILE A 57 -0.02 -0.28 7.46
C ILE A 57 0.49 1.08 7.00
N LYS A 58 1.68 1.49 7.42
CA LYS A 58 2.25 2.77 6.97
C LYS A 58 2.55 2.79 5.47
N ASP A 59 3.04 1.69 4.92
CA ASP A 59 3.31 1.61 3.49
C ASP A 59 1.99 1.53 2.68
N TYR A 60 0.97 0.84 3.20
CA TYR A 60 -0.38 0.83 2.64
C TYR A 60 -1.00 2.24 2.63
N LEU A 61 -0.97 2.94 3.76
CA LEU A 61 -1.52 4.30 3.87
C LEU A 61 -0.82 5.30 2.94
N ARG A 62 0.48 5.14 2.66
CA ARG A 62 1.18 5.96 1.66
C ARG A 62 0.64 5.74 0.25
N THR A 63 0.30 4.49 -0.07
CA THR A 63 -0.34 4.17 -1.36
C THR A 63 -1.73 4.81 -1.44
N ILE A 64 -2.51 4.74 -0.36
CA ILE A 64 -3.82 5.41 -0.28
C ILE A 64 -3.68 6.93 -0.45
N GLN A 65 -2.67 7.56 0.18
CA GLN A 65 -2.41 8.98 0.01
C GLN A 65 -2.17 9.36 -1.47
N SER A 66 -1.39 8.55 -2.21
CA SER A 66 -1.20 8.79 -3.65
C SER A 66 -2.48 8.68 -4.46
N VAL A 67 -3.40 7.80 -4.07
CA VAL A 67 -4.72 7.68 -4.72
C VAL A 67 -5.56 8.90 -4.40
N ASP A 68 -5.58 9.34 -3.14
CA ASP A 68 -6.31 10.53 -2.68
C ASP A 68 -5.83 11.79 -3.40
N ASP A 69 -4.52 11.99 -3.50
CA ASP A 69 -3.91 13.10 -4.24
C ASP A 69 -4.34 13.07 -5.72
N GLY A 70 -4.31 11.90 -6.37
CA GLY A 70 -4.73 11.74 -7.77
C GLY A 70 -6.22 12.00 -8.00
N VAL A 71 -7.08 11.61 -7.06
CA VAL A 71 -8.51 11.96 -7.10
C VAL A 71 -8.68 13.47 -6.95
N GLY A 72 -7.95 14.11 -6.02
CA GLY A 72 -7.97 15.56 -5.85
C GLY A 72 -7.59 16.30 -7.13
N GLU A 73 -6.50 15.90 -7.80
CA GLU A 73 -6.07 16.49 -9.09
C GLU A 73 -7.16 16.37 -10.17
N LEU A 74 -7.87 15.24 -10.21
CA LEU A 74 -8.98 15.04 -11.16
C LEU A 74 -10.15 15.98 -10.87
N LEU A 75 -10.54 16.11 -9.60
CA LEU A 75 -11.62 17.01 -9.20
C LEU A 75 -11.27 18.47 -9.48
N ASP A 76 -10.06 18.90 -9.16
CA ASP A 76 -9.55 20.24 -9.48
C ASP A 76 -9.52 20.51 -10.99
N TYR A 77 -9.22 19.48 -11.80
CA TYR A 77 -9.30 19.60 -13.25
C TYR A 77 -10.73 19.84 -13.73
N LEU A 78 -11.71 19.07 -13.22
CA LEU A 78 -13.13 19.26 -13.57
C LEU A 78 -13.61 20.66 -13.24
N ASP A 79 -13.22 21.20 -12.10
CA ASP A 79 -13.59 22.55 -11.66
C ASP A 79 -12.98 23.62 -12.57
N ARG A 80 -11.68 23.52 -12.89
CA ARG A 80 -11.00 24.47 -13.77
C ARG A 80 -11.59 24.53 -15.18
N GLU A 81 -12.01 23.37 -15.69
CA GLU A 81 -12.58 23.26 -17.04
C GLU A 81 -14.08 23.55 -17.07
N GLY A 82 -14.71 23.87 -15.93
CA GLY A 82 -16.16 24.13 -15.81
C GLY A 82 -17.02 22.92 -16.13
N LEU A 83 -16.51 21.71 -15.88
CA LEU A 83 -17.20 20.45 -16.17
C LEU A 83 -17.95 19.90 -14.96
N SER A 84 -17.67 20.35 -13.74
CA SER A 84 -18.19 19.80 -12.50
C SER A 84 -19.72 19.78 -12.43
N GLU A 85 -20.40 20.82 -12.89
CA GLU A 85 -21.87 20.92 -12.88
C GLU A 85 -22.57 19.86 -13.76
N ASN A 86 -21.86 19.27 -14.72
CA ASN A 86 -22.39 18.29 -15.67
C ASN A 86 -21.68 16.93 -15.58
N THR A 87 -20.92 16.67 -14.52
CA THR A 87 -20.15 15.44 -14.33
C THR A 87 -20.53 14.79 -13.01
N ILE A 88 -20.91 13.52 -13.04
CA ILE A 88 -21.08 12.70 -11.84
C ILE A 88 -19.79 11.90 -11.65
N VAL A 89 -19.14 12.10 -10.51
CA VAL A 89 -17.94 11.36 -10.15
C VAL A 89 -18.32 10.22 -9.20
N VAL A 90 -17.95 9.00 -9.54
CA VAL A 90 -18.19 7.82 -8.71
C VAL A 90 -16.86 7.16 -8.37
N TYR A 91 -16.56 7.04 -7.08
CA TYR A 91 -15.40 6.31 -6.60
C TYR A 91 -15.84 5.01 -5.92
N THR A 92 -15.33 3.90 -6.41
CA THR A 92 -15.59 2.57 -5.84
C THR A 92 -14.41 1.64 -6.07
N SER A 93 -14.50 0.41 -5.58
CA SER A 93 -13.53 -0.66 -5.81
C SER A 93 -14.24 -1.94 -6.24
N ASP A 94 -13.56 -2.79 -6.98
CA ASP A 94 -14.02 -4.12 -7.37
C ASP A 94 -13.95 -5.15 -6.23
N GLN A 95 -13.23 -4.81 -5.14
CA GLN A 95 -12.96 -5.69 -4.01
C GLN A 95 -12.55 -4.93 -2.77
N GLY A 96 -12.69 -5.55 -1.61
CA GLY A 96 -12.08 -5.12 -0.38
C GLY A 96 -10.69 -5.74 -0.17
N PHE A 97 -10.14 -5.61 1.04
CA PHE A 97 -8.79 -6.06 1.35
C PHE A 97 -8.60 -6.29 2.85
N TYR A 98 -7.92 -7.38 3.24
CA TYR A 98 -7.51 -7.63 4.63
C TYR A 98 -6.27 -6.81 4.99
N LEU A 99 -6.32 -6.13 6.12
CA LEU A 99 -5.20 -5.36 6.65
C LEU A 99 -4.64 -5.97 7.95
N GLY A 100 -4.90 -7.25 8.15
CA GLY A 100 -4.49 -8.02 9.33
C GLY A 100 -5.66 -8.71 10.04
N GLU A 101 -6.91 -8.43 9.66
CA GLU A 101 -8.09 -9.11 10.17
C GLU A 101 -7.97 -10.62 9.91
N HIS A 102 -8.42 -11.42 10.84
CA HIS A 102 -8.30 -12.89 10.82
C HIS A 102 -6.84 -13.41 10.67
N GLY A 103 -5.83 -12.55 10.88
CA GLY A 103 -4.43 -12.88 10.61
C GLY A 103 -4.04 -12.90 9.14
N TRP A 104 -4.88 -12.37 8.26
CA TRP A 104 -4.69 -12.37 6.81
C TRP A 104 -4.29 -11.00 6.27
N PHE A 105 -3.58 -11.04 5.16
CA PHE A 105 -3.35 -9.92 4.24
C PHE A 105 -3.71 -10.40 2.85
N ASP A 106 -4.26 -9.52 1.99
CA ASP A 106 -4.75 -9.89 0.67
C ASP A 106 -6.32 -9.94 0.65
N LYS A 107 -6.96 -10.65 -0.27
CA LYS A 107 -8.37 -10.55 -0.63
C LYS A 107 -9.01 -11.87 -1.03
N ARG A 108 -8.39 -13.02 -0.72
CA ARG A 108 -8.71 -14.31 -1.35
C ARG A 108 -9.82 -15.10 -0.69
N PHE A 109 -10.28 -14.70 0.48
CA PHE A 109 -11.35 -15.38 1.21
C PHE A 109 -12.61 -14.52 1.27
N MET A 110 -13.76 -15.16 1.31
CA MET A 110 -15.09 -14.53 1.26
C MET A 110 -15.52 -14.03 2.65
N TYR A 111 -14.71 -13.17 3.28
CA TYR A 111 -15.10 -12.43 4.46
C TYR A 111 -15.50 -10.99 4.09
N GLU A 112 -16.16 -10.28 4.99
CA GLU A 112 -16.60 -8.90 4.78
C GLU A 112 -15.49 -7.98 4.28
N GLU A 113 -14.30 -8.10 4.83
CA GLU A 113 -13.14 -7.27 4.51
C GLU A 113 -12.72 -7.40 3.04
N SER A 114 -12.96 -8.53 2.39
CA SER A 114 -12.68 -8.72 0.96
C SER A 114 -13.86 -8.43 0.04
N LEU A 115 -15.09 -8.45 0.58
CA LEU A 115 -16.32 -8.23 -0.19
C LEU A 115 -16.81 -6.78 -0.09
N ARG A 116 -16.60 -6.13 1.04
CA ARG A 116 -17.07 -4.77 1.30
C ARG A 116 -16.19 -3.75 0.60
N THR A 117 -16.82 -2.99 -0.31
CA THR A 117 -16.17 -1.92 -1.06
C THR A 117 -16.75 -0.56 -0.71
N PRO A 118 -15.98 0.53 -0.83
CA PRO A 118 -16.52 1.87 -0.71
C PRO A 118 -17.40 2.20 -1.91
N LEU A 119 -18.37 3.07 -1.70
CA LEU A 119 -19.11 3.75 -2.77
C LEU A 119 -19.29 5.21 -2.35
N LEU A 120 -18.64 6.11 -3.09
CA LEU A 120 -18.73 7.55 -2.93
C LEU A 120 -19.25 8.16 -4.21
N ILE A 121 -20.23 9.10 -4.11
CA ILE A 121 -20.85 9.79 -5.25
C ILE A 121 -20.92 11.27 -4.93
#